data_8b8149441271a1a4103c611d1472c8dd
#
_entry.id   8b8149441271a1a4103c611d1472c8dd
#
_cell.length_a   1.000
_cell.length_b   1.000
_cell.length_c   1.000
_cell.angle_alpha   90.00
_cell.angle_beta   90.00
_cell.angle_gamma   90.00
#
_symmetry.space_group_name_H-M   'P 1'
#
loop_
_entity.id
_entity.type
_entity.pdbx_description
1 polymer ?
#
loop_
_entity_poly.entity_id
_entity_poly.type
_entity_poly.pdbx_seq_one_letter_code
_entity_poly.pdbx_strand_id
1 'polypeptide(L)'
;MAKFPLEVMTVERDAVERARGCMTAAGMFFQPGAEDISQAIELGLRTEEDPEEIYKICVERVTADKSVLAMASLIILFLVRDNLPMKKACMAAWKTADKFKDPIIKSLADALIAADTPKRRGQLVANFLKSSDLRDKLGLSIYLNVMEMEDTFHAHIAEIRKQPDIETRIMASAFAGAIYGLKEVSAEKNNSAK
;
A
#
# COMPACT_ATOMS: atom_id res chain seq x y z
N MET A 1 -17.97 18.34 -31.47
CA MET A 1 -17.86 18.17 -30.01
C MET A 1 -17.85 16.67 -29.71
N ALA A 2 -16.68 16.13 -29.39
CA ALA A 2 -16.56 14.71 -28.99
C ALA A 2 -17.16 14.59 -27.57
N LYS A 3 -18.19 13.77 -27.44
CA LYS A 3 -18.71 13.36 -26.12
C LYS A 3 -17.69 12.40 -25.51
N PHE A 4 -16.91 12.88 -24.54
CA PHE A 4 -16.16 11.97 -23.68
C PHE A 4 -17.18 11.07 -22.93
N PRO A 5 -17.00 9.75 -22.95
CA PRO A 5 -17.88 8.84 -22.24
C PRO A 5 -17.87 9.18 -20.74
N LEU A 6 -19.05 9.22 -20.12
CA LEU A 6 -19.20 9.49 -18.68
C LEU A 6 -18.36 8.53 -17.81
N GLU A 7 -18.12 7.31 -18.29
CA GLU A 7 -17.29 6.29 -17.65
C GLU A 7 -15.81 6.71 -17.48
N VAL A 8 -15.21 7.40 -18.48
CA VAL A 8 -13.82 7.85 -18.38
C VAL A 8 -13.67 8.95 -17.32
N MET A 9 -14.65 9.87 -17.24
CA MET A 9 -14.66 10.93 -16.23
C MET A 9 -14.86 10.38 -14.80
N THR A 10 -15.60 9.30 -14.65
CA THR A 10 -15.83 8.64 -13.34
C THR A 10 -14.55 7.94 -12.86
N VAL A 11 -13.84 7.24 -13.73
CA VAL A 11 -12.58 6.54 -13.41
C VAL A 11 -11.48 7.52 -12.98
N GLU A 12 -11.31 8.63 -13.68
CA GLU A 12 -10.31 9.66 -13.30
C GLU A 12 -10.64 10.31 -11.96
N ARG A 13 -11.93 10.62 -11.72
CA ARG A 13 -12.37 11.19 -10.44
C ARG A 13 -12.13 10.23 -9.28
N ASP A 14 -12.42 8.96 -9.47
CA ASP A 14 -12.19 7.92 -8.47
C ASP A 14 -10.69 7.72 -8.18
N ALA A 15 -9.81 7.81 -9.19
CA ALA A 15 -8.36 7.74 -8.99
C ALA A 15 -7.84 8.91 -8.15
N VAL A 16 -8.33 10.13 -8.39
CA VAL A 16 -7.97 11.31 -7.58
C VAL A 16 -8.45 11.15 -6.13
N GLU A 17 -9.66 10.66 -5.89
CA GLU A 17 -10.18 10.39 -4.55
C GLU A 17 -9.33 9.34 -3.82
N ARG A 18 -8.93 8.27 -4.49
CA ARG A 18 -8.05 7.23 -3.93
C ARG A 18 -6.65 7.76 -3.65
N ALA A 19 -6.07 8.54 -4.56
CA ALA A 19 -4.76 9.15 -4.36
C ALA A 19 -4.74 10.09 -3.14
N ARG A 20 -5.74 10.94 -3.01
CA ARG A 20 -5.89 11.83 -1.86
C ARG A 20 -6.14 11.05 -0.56
N GLY A 21 -6.95 9.99 -0.61
CA GLY A 21 -7.17 9.08 0.52
C GLY A 21 -5.87 8.45 0.98
N CYS A 22 -5.07 7.93 0.05
CA CYS A 22 -3.74 7.36 0.31
C CYS A 22 -2.83 8.35 1.05
N MET A 23 -2.64 9.55 0.50
CA MET A 23 -1.80 10.59 1.10
C MET A 23 -2.31 11.04 2.47
N THR A 24 -3.61 11.24 2.62
CA THR A 24 -4.20 11.70 3.89
C THR A 24 -4.06 10.65 4.97
N ALA A 25 -4.29 9.38 4.67
CA ALA A 25 -4.17 8.29 5.62
C ALA A 25 -2.70 8.03 6.03
N ALA A 26 -1.76 8.02 5.07
CA ALA A 26 -0.33 7.93 5.36
C ALA A 26 0.14 9.08 6.27
N GLY A 27 -0.31 10.30 5.99
CA GLY A 27 0.01 11.49 6.75
C GLY A 27 -0.44 11.46 8.22
N MET A 28 -1.37 10.59 8.60
CA MET A 28 -1.78 10.42 10.01
C MET A 28 -0.66 9.83 10.87
N PHE A 29 0.30 9.14 10.27
CA PHE A 29 1.37 8.43 10.98
C PHE A 29 2.76 8.92 10.58
N PHE A 30 2.87 9.86 9.62
CA PHE A 30 4.17 10.32 9.15
C PHE A 30 5.00 10.94 10.29
N GLN A 31 6.26 10.54 10.35
CA GLN A 31 7.25 11.08 11.30
C GLN A 31 8.58 11.28 10.58
N PRO A 32 9.46 12.17 11.07
CA PRO A 32 10.83 12.28 10.58
C PRO A 32 11.56 10.93 10.63
N GLY A 33 12.30 10.60 9.56
CA GLY A 33 12.98 9.32 9.38
C GLY A 33 12.24 8.33 8.47
N ALA A 34 11.02 8.67 8.01
CA ALA A 34 10.25 7.85 7.07
C ALA A 34 10.21 8.44 5.64
N GLU A 35 11.21 9.26 5.29
CA GLU A 35 11.26 9.98 4.02
C GLU A 35 11.27 9.04 2.81
N ASP A 36 12.02 7.93 2.86
CA ASP A 36 12.06 6.94 1.79
C ASP A 36 10.69 6.29 1.55
N ILE A 37 9.92 6.01 2.62
CA ILE A 37 8.56 5.47 2.50
C ILE A 37 7.62 6.52 1.89
N SER A 38 7.72 7.78 2.33
CA SER A 38 6.95 8.87 1.75
C SER A 38 7.22 9.02 0.24
N GLN A 39 8.49 8.98 -0.14
CA GLN A 39 8.91 9.04 -1.54
C GLN A 39 8.36 7.86 -2.36
N ALA A 40 8.36 6.66 -1.78
CA ALA A 40 7.78 5.49 -2.43
C ALA A 40 6.27 5.63 -2.62
N ILE A 41 5.55 6.18 -1.64
CA ILE A 41 4.12 6.49 -1.75
C ILE A 41 3.88 7.50 -2.88
N GLU A 42 4.60 8.61 -2.91
CA GLU A 42 4.48 9.64 -3.94
C GLU A 42 4.74 9.09 -5.35
N LEU A 43 5.72 8.20 -5.51
CA LEU A 43 5.98 7.54 -6.79
C LEU A 43 4.82 6.65 -7.22
N GLY A 44 4.23 5.89 -6.29
CA GLY A 44 3.05 5.06 -6.57
C GLY A 44 1.80 5.85 -6.97
N LEU A 45 1.77 7.15 -6.70
CA LEU A 45 0.66 8.04 -7.09
C LEU A 45 0.81 8.64 -8.49
N ARG A 46 1.92 8.36 -9.20
CA ARG A 46 2.12 8.78 -10.60
C ARG A 46 1.38 7.85 -11.54
N THR A 47 0.07 8.01 -11.61
CA THR A 47 -0.85 7.09 -12.29
C THR A 47 -0.70 7.06 -13.81
N GLU A 48 -0.06 8.05 -14.41
CA GLU A 48 0.27 8.14 -15.84
C GLU A 48 1.52 7.34 -16.23
N GLU A 49 2.36 6.98 -15.27
CA GLU A 49 3.63 6.31 -15.54
C GLU A 49 3.46 4.80 -15.76
N ASP A 50 4.38 4.21 -16.51
CA ASP A 50 4.46 2.76 -16.68
C ASP A 50 4.93 2.09 -15.37
N PRO A 51 4.33 0.96 -14.97
CA PRO A 51 4.73 0.27 -13.72
C PRO A 51 6.21 -0.12 -13.65
N GLU A 52 6.82 -0.49 -14.79
CA GLU A 52 8.25 -0.82 -14.82
C GLU A 52 9.12 0.43 -14.62
N GLU A 53 8.66 1.57 -15.11
CA GLU A 53 9.34 2.84 -14.91
C GLU A 53 9.23 3.31 -13.45
N ILE A 54 8.06 3.18 -12.82
CA ILE A 54 7.89 3.44 -11.38
C ILE A 54 8.86 2.59 -10.56
N TYR A 55 8.99 1.29 -10.88
CA TYR A 55 9.94 0.40 -10.19
C TYR A 55 11.38 0.92 -10.31
N LYS A 56 11.84 1.23 -11.52
CA LYS A 56 13.21 1.74 -11.77
C LYS A 56 13.47 3.05 -11.05
N ILE A 57 12.56 4.03 -11.19
CA ILE A 57 12.69 5.33 -10.54
C ILE A 57 12.76 5.17 -9.01
N CYS A 58 11.94 4.28 -8.44
CA CYS A 58 11.97 4.03 -7.00
C CYS A 58 13.32 3.45 -6.57
N VAL A 59 13.81 2.42 -7.25
CA VAL A 59 15.13 1.80 -6.96
C VAL A 59 16.28 2.79 -7.11
N GLU A 60 16.17 3.78 -7.99
CA GLU A 60 17.20 4.82 -8.16
C GLU A 60 17.15 5.89 -7.07
N ARG A 61 15.96 6.28 -6.62
CA ARG A 61 15.76 7.44 -5.74
C ARG A 61 15.83 7.13 -4.26
N VAL A 62 15.25 6.00 -3.83
CA VAL A 62 15.27 5.65 -2.41
C VAL A 62 16.63 5.12 -1.99
N THR A 63 17.00 5.31 -0.74
CA THR A 63 18.33 4.95 -0.22
C THR A 63 18.34 3.58 0.45
N ALA A 64 17.28 3.23 1.18
CA ALA A 64 17.17 1.99 1.92
C ALA A 64 16.11 1.06 1.32
N ASP A 65 16.31 -0.24 1.45
CA ASP A 65 15.32 -1.29 1.11
C ASP A 65 14.61 -1.07 -0.24
N LYS A 66 15.37 -0.69 -1.25
CA LYS A 66 14.93 -0.20 -2.57
C LYS A 66 13.86 -1.07 -3.21
N SER A 67 14.07 -2.38 -3.21
CA SER A 67 13.14 -3.35 -3.78
C SER A 67 11.82 -3.42 -3.04
N VAL A 68 11.87 -3.33 -1.71
CA VAL A 68 10.69 -3.36 -0.85
C VAL A 68 9.85 -2.10 -1.08
N LEU A 69 10.50 -0.95 -1.14
CA LEU A 69 9.82 0.33 -1.39
C LEU A 69 9.29 0.43 -2.81
N ALA A 70 10.02 -0.09 -3.81
CA ALA A 70 9.51 -0.19 -5.17
C ALA A 70 8.27 -1.08 -5.26
N MET A 71 8.23 -2.18 -4.50
CA MET A 71 7.03 -3.02 -4.40
C MET A 71 5.85 -2.28 -3.77
N ALA A 72 6.09 -1.51 -2.70
CA ALA A 72 5.05 -0.69 -2.06
C ALA A 72 4.50 0.36 -3.05
N SER A 73 5.37 1.04 -3.81
CA SER A 73 4.97 1.99 -4.86
C SER A 73 4.08 1.35 -5.92
N LEU A 74 4.45 0.16 -6.39
CA LEU A 74 3.65 -0.58 -7.39
C LEU A 74 2.28 -0.99 -6.85
N ILE A 75 2.20 -1.44 -5.58
CA ILE A 75 0.93 -1.78 -4.95
C ILE A 75 0.02 -0.54 -4.93
N ILE A 76 0.53 0.61 -4.51
CA ILE A 76 -0.22 1.88 -4.49
C ILE A 76 -0.68 2.26 -5.90
N LEU A 77 0.21 2.16 -6.90
CA LEU A 77 -0.14 2.45 -8.29
C LEU A 77 -1.35 1.63 -8.75
N PHE A 78 -1.33 0.32 -8.52
CA PHE A 78 -2.42 -0.57 -8.94
C PHE A 78 -3.71 -0.40 -8.11
N LEU A 79 -3.61 -0.03 -6.84
CA LEU A 79 -4.78 0.34 -6.01
C LEU A 79 -5.43 1.62 -6.52
N VAL A 80 -4.62 2.64 -6.81
CA VAL A 80 -5.11 3.98 -7.16
C VAL A 80 -5.55 4.04 -8.62
N ARG A 81 -4.67 3.67 -9.57
CA ARG A 81 -4.92 3.77 -11.00
C ARG A 81 -5.96 2.77 -11.50
N ASP A 82 -5.74 1.50 -11.16
CA ASP A 82 -6.50 0.40 -11.76
C ASP A 82 -7.66 -0.06 -10.86
N ASN A 83 -7.83 0.57 -9.69
CA ASN A 83 -8.84 0.22 -8.69
C ASN A 83 -8.89 -1.29 -8.37
N LEU A 84 -7.71 -1.91 -8.30
CA LEU A 84 -7.65 -3.34 -8.03
C LEU A 84 -7.88 -3.61 -6.53
N PRO A 85 -8.60 -4.67 -6.17
CA PRO A 85 -8.59 -5.17 -4.80
C PRO A 85 -7.17 -5.49 -4.35
N MET A 86 -6.84 -5.28 -3.06
CA MET A 86 -5.49 -5.40 -2.50
C MET A 86 -4.74 -6.65 -2.98
N LYS A 87 -5.38 -7.83 -2.92
CA LYS A 87 -4.77 -9.09 -3.38
C LYS A 87 -4.37 -9.05 -4.86
N LYS A 88 -5.20 -8.45 -5.72
CA LYS A 88 -4.89 -8.32 -7.15
C LYS A 88 -3.81 -7.27 -7.40
N ALA A 89 -3.82 -6.17 -6.66
CA ALA A 89 -2.78 -5.15 -6.72
C ALA A 89 -1.41 -5.74 -6.33
N CYS A 90 -1.33 -6.52 -5.24
CA CYS A 90 -0.11 -7.24 -4.86
C CYS A 90 0.37 -8.20 -5.95
N MET A 91 -0.53 -8.97 -6.57
CA MET A 91 -0.15 -9.88 -7.66
C MET A 91 0.35 -9.15 -8.90
N ALA A 92 -0.25 -8.02 -9.27
CA ALA A 92 0.18 -7.20 -10.39
C ALA A 92 1.55 -6.55 -10.12
N ALA A 93 1.73 -5.99 -8.92
CA ALA A 93 2.99 -5.43 -8.47
C ALA A 93 4.11 -6.48 -8.49
N TRP A 94 3.83 -7.66 -7.98
CA TRP A 94 4.77 -8.78 -8.00
C TRP A 94 5.16 -9.18 -9.42
N LYS A 95 4.21 -9.37 -10.33
CA LYS A 95 4.51 -9.70 -11.73
C LYS A 95 5.40 -8.64 -12.41
N THR A 96 5.22 -7.37 -12.06
CA THR A 96 6.09 -6.30 -12.55
C THR A 96 7.49 -6.43 -11.96
N ALA A 97 7.62 -6.59 -10.65
CA ALA A 97 8.89 -6.72 -9.96
C ALA A 97 9.66 -8.00 -10.35
N ASP A 98 8.97 -9.11 -10.64
CA ASP A 98 9.58 -10.38 -11.07
C ASP A 98 10.37 -10.24 -12.38
N LYS A 99 10.03 -9.28 -13.24
CA LYS A 99 10.79 -8.95 -14.45
C LYS A 99 12.22 -8.50 -14.13
N PHE A 100 12.43 -7.93 -12.96
CA PHE A 100 13.73 -7.50 -12.45
C PHE A 100 14.45 -8.57 -11.64
N LYS A 101 13.87 -9.78 -11.52
CA LYS A 101 14.42 -10.96 -10.83
C LYS A 101 14.84 -10.67 -9.38
N ASP A 102 14.04 -9.90 -8.67
CA ASP A 102 14.32 -9.50 -7.30
C ASP A 102 14.06 -10.63 -6.29
N PRO A 103 15.09 -11.12 -5.59
CA PRO A 103 14.94 -12.25 -4.67
C PRO A 103 14.17 -11.90 -3.39
N ILE A 104 14.18 -10.63 -2.96
CA ILE A 104 13.49 -10.16 -1.76
C ILE A 104 11.99 -10.21 -2.00
N ILE A 105 11.55 -9.70 -3.15
CA ILE A 105 10.15 -9.70 -3.55
C ILE A 105 9.62 -11.12 -3.69
N LYS A 106 10.41 -12.01 -4.32
CA LYS A 106 10.06 -13.42 -4.42
C LYS A 106 9.88 -14.06 -3.05
N SER A 107 10.80 -13.84 -2.13
CA SER A 107 10.76 -14.37 -0.77
C SER A 107 9.50 -13.92 -0.01
N LEU A 108 9.13 -12.64 -0.11
CA LEU A 108 7.92 -12.12 0.52
C LEU A 108 6.66 -12.76 -0.06
N ALA A 109 6.59 -12.87 -1.37
CA ALA A 109 5.46 -13.46 -2.05
C ALA A 109 5.28 -14.94 -1.72
N ASP A 110 6.37 -15.70 -1.72
CA ASP A 110 6.36 -17.13 -1.36
C ASP A 110 5.86 -17.30 0.10
N ALA A 111 6.28 -16.44 1.02
CA ALA A 111 5.81 -16.44 2.41
C ALA A 111 4.30 -16.16 2.53
N LEU A 112 3.80 -15.15 1.81
CA LEU A 112 2.36 -14.80 1.82
C LEU A 112 1.50 -15.90 1.17
N ILE A 113 1.97 -16.52 0.10
CA ILE A 113 1.26 -17.63 -0.57
C ILE A 113 1.25 -18.88 0.31
N ALA A 114 2.36 -19.20 0.96
CA ALA A 114 2.46 -20.37 1.85
C ALA A 114 1.58 -20.26 3.10
N ALA A 115 1.12 -19.06 3.45
CA ALA A 115 0.24 -18.81 4.60
C ALA A 115 -1.24 -19.11 4.29
N ASP A 116 -1.53 -20.29 3.73
CA ASP A 116 -2.86 -20.70 3.27
C ASP A 116 -3.82 -21.13 4.39
N THR A 117 -3.27 -21.55 5.55
CA THR A 117 -4.05 -21.99 6.70
C THR A 117 -4.02 -20.97 7.85
N PRO A 118 -5.05 -20.94 8.73
CA PRO A 118 -5.06 -20.02 9.89
C PRO A 118 -3.83 -20.17 10.78
N LYS A 119 -3.34 -21.40 11.00
CA LYS A 119 -2.14 -21.64 11.81
C LYS A 119 -0.89 -21.05 11.19
N ARG A 120 -0.67 -21.25 9.88
CA ARG A 120 0.48 -20.70 9.15
C ARG A 120 0.41 -19.18 9.07
N ARG A 121 -0.79 -18.63 8.87
CA ARG A 121 -1.01 -17.17 8.92
C ARG A 121 -0.62 -16.59 10.28
N GLY A 122 -1.07 -17.19 11.38
CA GLY A 122 -0.69 -16.74 12.72
C GLY A 122 0.81 -16.80 12.97
N GLN A 123 1.51 -17.85 12.50
CA GLN A 123 2.97 -17.95 12.58
C GLN A 123 3.67 -16.87 11.74
N LEU A 124 3.19 -16.61 10.52
CA LEU A 124 3.73 -15.57 9.63
C LEU A 124 3.62 -14.19 10.26
N VAL A 125 2.44 -13.83 10.77
CA VAL A 125 2.21 -12.56 11.47
C VAL A 125 3.09 -12.43 12.70
N ALA A 126 3.23 -13.48 13.50
CA ALA A 126 4.10 -13.47 14.67
C ALA A 126 5.59 -13.28 14.30
N ASN A 127 6.01 -13.74 13.12
CA ASN A 127 7.35 -13.49 12.60
C ASN A 127 7.49 -12.03 12.14
N PHE A 128 6.53 -11.51 11.40
CA PHE A 128 6.54 -10.11 10.95
C PHE A 128 6.60 -9.13 12.13
N LEU A 129 5.80 -9.36 13.18
CA LEU A 129 5.77 -8.51 14.38
C LEU A 129 7.09 -8.50 15.17
N LYS A 130 7.95 -9.50 15.01
CA LYS A 130 9.25 -9.59 15.69
C LYS A 130 10.41 -9.06 14.85
N SER A 131 10.18 -8.82 13.58
CA SER A 131 11.20 -8.42 12.62
C SER A 131 11.35 -6.90 12.59
N SER A 132 12.60 -6.43 12.45
CA SER A 132 12.91 -5.04 12.13
C SER A 132 13.09 -4.80 10.63
N ASP A 133 13.01 -5.86 9.81
CA ASP A 133 13.22 -5.82 8.37
C ASP A 133 12.02 -5.14 7.67
N LEU A 134 12.27 -4.15 6.84
CA LEU A 134 11.21 -3.41 6.11
C LEU A 134 10.40 -4.33 5.19
N ARG A 135 11.00 -5.40 4.66
CA ARG A 135 10.29 -6.44 3.91
C ARG A 135 9.16 -7.07 4.74
N ASP A 136 9.44 -7.41 5.99
CA ASP A 136 8.47 -8.04 6.87
C ASP A 136 7.39 -7.04 7.32
N LYS A 137 7.74 -5.76 7.47
CA LYS A 137 6.80 -4.67 7.72
C LYS A 137 5.87 -4.43 6.53
N LEU A 138 6.40 -4.49 5.29
CA LEU A 138 5.56 -4.48 4.09
C LEU A 138 4.62 -5.71 4.07
N GLY A 139 5.14 -6.90 4.41
CA GLY A 139 4.34 -8.12 4.51
C GLY A 139 3.18 -7.99 5.50
N LEU A 140 3.44 -7.42 6.67
CA LEU A 140 2.40 -7.13 7.68
C LEU A 140 1.39 -6.10 7.17
N SER A 141 1.86 -5.05 6.49
CA SER A 141 1.00 -4.01 5.90
C SER A 141 0.04 -4.59 4.84
N ILE A 142 0.54 -5.52 4.00
CA ILE A 142 -0.28 -6.26 3.05
C ILE A 142 -1.29 -7.14 3.78
N TYR A 143 -0.83 -7.90 4.79
CA TYR A 143 -1.69 -8.80 5.56
C TYR A 143 -2.88 -8.06 6.19
N LEU A 144 -2.63 -6.93 6.84
CA LEU A 144 -3.68 -6.10 7.44
C LEU A 144 -4.75 -5.68 6.41
N ASN A 145 -4.33 -5.32 5.20
CA ASN A 145 -5.24 -4.87 4.15
C ASN A 145 -5.86 -5.99 3.30
N VAL A 146 -5.52 -7.26 3.55
CA VAL A 146 -6.10 -8.42 2.86
C VAL A 146 -6.97 -9.26 3.79
N MET A 147 -6.50 -9.49 5.01
CA MET A 147 -7.07 -10.46 5.94
C MET A 147 -7.80 -9.83 7.12
N GLU A 148 -7.39 -8.62 7.51
CA GLU A 148 -7.92 -7.90 8.67
C GLU A 148 -8.71 -6.64 8.23
N MET A 149 -9.11 -6.59 6.94
CA MET A 149 -9.86 -5.44 6.43
C MET A 149 -11.24 -5.37 7.05
N GLU A 150 -11.54 -4.24 7.65
CA GLU A 150 -12.81 -3.95 8.30
C GLU A 150 -13.82 -3.31 7.32
N ASP A 151 -15.09 -3.26 7.69
CA ASP A 151 -16.14 -2.68 6.84
C ASP A 151 -16.03 -1.15 6.68
N THR A 152 -15.35 -0.48 7.63
CA THR A 152 -15.19 0.98 7.59
C THR A 152 -13.70 1.35 7.77
N PHE A 153 -13.32 2.49 7.17
CA PHE A 153 -11.97 3.03 7.36
C PHE A 153 -11.65 3.30 8.84
N HIS A 154 -12.65 3.76 9.61
CA HIS A 154 -12.48 4.01 11.05
C HIS A 154 -12.06 2.77 11.83
N ALA A 155 -12.78 1.67 11.67
CA ALA A 155 -12.45 0.41 12.33
C ALA A 155 -11.08 -0.12 11.88
N HIS A 156 -10.82 -0.06 10.56
CA HIS A 156 -9.57 -0.54 9.99
C HIS A 156 -8.36 0.28 10.46
N ILE A 157 -8.44 1.61 10.49
CA ILE A 157 -7.33 2.46 10.97
C ILE A 157 -7.08 2.26 12.47
N ALA A 158 -8.10 1.90 13.25
CA ALA A 158 -7.92 1.55 14.66
C ALA A 158 -7.04 0.30 14.85
N GLU A 159 -7.18 -0.71 13.97
CA GLU A 159 -6.31 -1.90 13.97
C GLU A 159 -4.88 -1.55 13.53
N ILE A 160 -4.72 -0.70 12.51
CA ILE A 160 -3.41 -0.22 12.07
C ILE A 160 -2.70 0.55 13.20
N ARG A 161 -3.41 1.37 13.98
CA ARG A 161 -2.84 2.11 15.12
C ARG A 161 -2.25 1.23 16.21
N LYS A 162 -2.71 -0.02 16.35
CA LYS A 162 -2.18 -0.99 17.33
C LYS A 162 -0.81 -1.54 16.95
N GLN A 163 -0.39 -1.37 15.70
CA GLN A 163 0.90 -1.89 15.24
C GLN A 163 2.06 -1.15 15.91
N PRO A 164 3.11 -1.87 16.36
CA PRO A 164 4.18 -1.28 17.16
C PRO A 164 5.09 -0.37 16.34
N ASP A 165 5.35 -0.70 15.09
CA ASP A 165 6.30 0.03 14.27
C ASP A 165 5.61 1.07 13.36
N ILE A 166 6.33 2.16 13.11
CA ILE A 166 5.82 3.31 12.37
C ILE A 166 5.75 3.04 10.87
N GLU A 167 6.69 2.28 10.33
CA GLU A 167 6.77 1.96 8.91
C GLU A 167 5.57 1.10 8.48
N THR A 168 5.20 0.10 9.29
CA THR A 168 3.96 -0.69 9.07
C THR A 168 2.74 0.21 9.10
N ARG A 169 2.65 1.13 10.09
CA ARG A 169 1.50 2.04 10.18
C ARG A 169 1.38 2.96 8.97
N ILE A 170 2.49 3.53 8.48
CA ILE A 170 2.49 4.40 7.31
C ILE A 170 2.08 3.62 6.04
N MET A 171 2.71 2.48 5.77
CA MET A 171 2.41 1.69 4.58
C MET A 171 0.99 1.11 4.61
N ALA A 172 0.57 0.53 5.74
CA ALA A 172 -0.76 -0.05 5.87
C ALA A 172 -1.86 1.02 5.73
N SER A 173 -1.66 2.21 6.32
CA SER A 173 -2.62 3.31 6.19
C SER A 173 -2.66 3.89 4.78
N ALA A 174 -1.52 3.96 4.07
CA ALA A 174 -1.49 4.35 2.66
C ALA A 174 -2.33 3.41 1.80
N PHE A 175 -2.18 2.11 1.98
CA PHE A 175 -2.99 1.10 1.28
C PHE A 175 -4.48 1.23 1.64
N ALA A 176 -4.80 1.33 2.93
CA ALA A 176 -6.18 1.54 3.39
C ALA A 176 -6.79 2.82 2.78
N GLY A 177 -6.06 3.94 2.81
CA GLY A 177 -6.51 5.20 2.24
C GLY A 177 -6.75 5.12 0.72
N ALA A 178 -5.94 4.34 -0.01
CA ALA A 178 -6.15 4.08 -1.43
C ALA A 178 -7.40 3.21 -1.70
N ILE A 179 -7.72 2.29 -0.78
CA ILE A 179 -8.89 1.40 -0.89
C ILE A 179 -10.19 2.16 -0.56
N TYR A 180 -10.22 2.86 0.57
CA TYR A 180 -11.43 3.54 1.06
C TYR A 180 -11.66 4.92 0.41
N GLY A 181 -10.61 5.59 -0.07
CA GLY A 181 -10.66 6.91 -0.68
C GLY A 181 -10.79 8.07 0.33
N LEU A 182 -10.69 9.30 -0.18
CA LEU A 182 -10.62 10.51 0.65
C LEU A 182 -11.88 10.72 1.51
N LYS A 183 -13.04 10.41 0.98
CA LYS A 183 -14.33 10.66 1.66
C LYS A 183 -14.39 9.93 3.01
N GLU A 184 -14.06 8.65 3.02
CA GLU A 184 -14.05 7.83 4.24
C GLU A 184 -12.91 8.23 5.19
N VAL A 185 -11.72 8.53 4.64
CA VAL A 185 -10.56 8.99 5.42
C VAL A 185 -10.82 10.34 6.09
N SER A 186 -11.49 11.26 5.41
CA SER A 186 -11.82 12.59 5.95
C SER A 186 -12.87 12.53 7.06
N ALA A 187 -13.82 11.60 6.98
CA ALA A 187 -14.78 11.36 8.03
C ALA A 187 -14.11 10.95 9.35
N GLU A 188 -13.09 10.10 9.29
CA GLU A 188 -12.28 9.69 10.44
C GLU A 188 -11.54 10.86 11.09
N LYS A 189 -10.87 11.69 10.28
CA LYS A 189 -10.11 12.84 10.79
C LYS A 189 -10.97 13.81 11.60
N ASN A 190 -12.21 14.01 11.19
CA ASN A 190 -13.16 14.88 11.88
C ASN A 190 -13.68 14.26 13.21
N ASN A 191 -13.76 12.93 13.29
CA ASN A 191 -14.17 12.23 14.50
C ASN A 191 -13.05 12.16 15.55
N SER A 192 -11.80 12.09 15.13
CA SER A 192 -10.62 12.04 16.03
C SER A 192 -10.25 13.41 16.62
N ALA A 193 -10.83 14.50 16.11
CA ALA A 193 -10.60 15.87 16.58
C ALA A 193 -11.65 16.35 17.62
N LYS A 194 -12.62 15.50 17.97
CA LYS A 194 -13.61 15.72 19.04
C LYS A 194 -13.25 14.93 20.28
#